data_f5032d07741504e715872dc97e5d638a
#
_entry.id   f5032d07741504e715872dc97e5d638a
#
_cell.length_a   1.000
_cell.length_b   1.000
_cell.length_c   1.000
_cell.angle_alpha   90.00
_cell.angle_beta   90.00
_cell.angle_gamma   90.00
#
_symmetry.space_group_name_H-M   'P 1'
#
loop_
_entity.id
_entity.type
_entity.pdbx_description
1 polymer ?
#
loop_
_entity_poly.entity_id
_entity_poly.type
_entity_poly.pdbx_seq_one_letter_code
_entity_poly.pdbx_strand_id
1 'polypeptide(L)'
;MDDCSTDNTAKVVQEYIKKDNRISYHKLDINSGAAVARNKAVDLANGKYMAFLDSDDVWFPEKLTKQIGYMEENAYTFTCTSYTKIDEEGEYLGRTIGVRKQSDYNDILKKNPGNSTVIYNAEEIGKVKIPNIRKRNDYVMWLSVVKKAGMLYGMGEPLASHRIRKGSLSKKKANLVGYHWKVYREIEDLSFLKSSYLVLYWILVTVFKLR
;
A
#
# COMPACT_ATOMS: atom_id res chain seq x y z
N MET A 1 0.80 6.03 13.28
CA MET A 1 0.57 4.85 14.15
C MET A 1 1.87 4.10 14.30
N ASP A 2 2.30 3.84 15.55
CA ASP A 2 3.55 3.20 15.89
C ASP A 2 3.28 1.79 16.46
N ASP A 3 3.87 0.77 15.88
CA ASP A 3 3.73 -0.64 16.28
C ASP A 3 4.78 -1.02 17.34
N CYS A 4 4.82 -0.25 18.43
CA CYS A 4 5.72 -0.45 19.56
C CYS A 4 7.22 -0.27 19.23
N SER A 5 7.60 0.81 18.54
CA SER A 5 9.00 1.14 18.28
C SER A 5 9.81 1.32 19.57
N THR A 6 11.06 0.88 19.54
CA THR A 6 12.00 0.95 20.67
C THR A 6 13.13 1.97 20.45
N ASP A 7 13.13 2.64 19.32
CA ASP A 7 14.08 3.66 18.91
C ASP A 7 13.54 5.09 19.18
N ASN A 8 14.14 6.10 18.57
CA ASN A 8 13.76 7.50 18.71
C ASN A 8 12.50 7.93 17.94
N THR A 9 11.74 6.99 17.34
CA THR A 9 10.55 7.30 16.51
C THR A 9 9.58 8.22 17.24
N ALA A 10 9.21 7.90 18.48
CA ALA A 10 8.28 8.70 19.27
C ALA A 10 8.76 10.15 19.45
N LYS A 11 10.06 10.32 19.77
CA LYS A 11 10.66 11.65 19.97
C LYS A 11 10.63 12.48 18.68
N VAL A 12 10.99 11.89 17.56
CA VAL A 12 10.97 12.54 16.25
C VAL A 12 9.55 13.00 15.91
N VAL A 13 8.54 12.13 16.07
CA VAL A 13 7.15 12.48 15.72
C VAL A 13 6.62 13.57 16.63
N GLN A 14 6.96 13.59 17.93
CA GLN A 14 6.54 14.64 18.87
C GLN A 14 7.07 16.03 18.47
N GLU A 15 8.24 16.12 17.85
CA GLU A 15 8.77 17.40 17.33
C GLU A 15 7.93 17.94 16.15
N TYR A 16 7.36 17.06 15.32
CA TYR A 16 6.45 17.46 14.25
C TYR A 16 5.06 17.83 14.76
N ILE A 17 4.53 17.14 15.76
CA ILE A 17 3.25 17.47 16.41
C ILE A 17 3.27 18.88 16.98
N LYS A 18 4.40 19.32 17.55
CA LYS A 18 4.56 20.70 18.06
C LYS A 18 4.46 21.76 16.95
N LYS A 19 4.77 21.39 15.70
CA LYS A 19 4.77 22.29 14.54
C LYS A 19 3.46 22.26 13.77
N ASP A 20 2.73 21.13 13.84
CA ASP A 20 1.48 20.94 13.08
C ASP A 20 0.47 20.12 13.92
N ASN A 21 -0.60 20.77 14.34
CA ASN A 21 -1.65 20.19 15.18
C ASN A 21 -2.53 19.16 14.46
N ARG A 22 -2.39 19.01 13.14
CA ARG A 22 -3.06 17.95 12.35
C ARG A 22 -2.39 16.60 12.52
N ILE A 23 -1.16 16.57 13.03
CA ILE A 23 -0.41 15.32 13.23
C ILE A 23 -0.84 14.69 14.55
N SER A 24 -1.27 13.43 14.51
CA SER A 24 -1.58 12.62 15.69
C SER A 24 -0.65 11.42 15.79
N TYR A 25 -0.17 11.13 16.99
CA TYR A 25 0.68 9.97 17.28
C TYR A 25 0.00 9.01 18.23
N HIS A 26 -0.07 7.75 17.83
CA HIS A 26 -0.58 6.67 18.67
C HIS A 26 0.40 5.51 18.62
N LYS A 27 0.84 5.03 19.78
CA LYS A 27 1.72 3.87 19.93
C LYS A 27 0.92 2.70 20.47
N LEU A 28 1.14 1.50 19.90
CA LEU A 28 0.61 0.25 20.45
C LEU A 28 1.47 -0.20 21.65
N ASP A 29 0.85 -0.83 22.63
CA ASP A 29 1.55 -1.31 23.84
C ASP A 29 2.49 -2.48 23.53
N ILE A 30 2.15 -3.27 22.52
CA ILE A 30 2.94 -4.42 22.04
C ILE A 30 3.09 -4.37 20.53
N ASN A 31 4.18 -4.93 20.01
CA ASN A 31 4.37 -5.11 18.57
C ASN A 31 3.37 -6.16 18.05
N SER A 32 2.33 -5.68 17.37
CA SER A 32 1.19 -6.48 16.87
C SER A 32 1.21 -6.69 15.35
N GLY A 33 2.16 -6.08 14.67
CA GLY A 33 2.34 -6.16 13.22
C GLY A 33 1.59 -5.08 12.44
N ALA A 34 2.06 -4.83 11.22
CA ALA A 34 1.60 -3.73 10.37
C ALA A 34 0.09 -3.77 10.06
N ALA A 35 -0.55 -4.95 10.02
CA ALA A 35 -1.99 -5.07 9.79
C ALA A 35 -2.80 -4.46 10.96
N VAL A 36 -2.43 -4.78 12.20
CA VAL A 36 -3.10 -4.26 13.40
C VAL A 36 -2.87 -2.75 13.52
N ALA A 37 -1.62 -2.30 13.32
CA ALA A 37 -1.30 -0.88 13.34
C ALA A 37 -2.07 -0.08 12.27
N ARG A 38 -2.14 -0.58 11.03
CA ARG A 38 -2.94 0.06 9.95
C ARG A 38 -4.42 0.08 10.29
N ASN A 39 -4.99 -1.01 10.77
CA ASN A 39 -6.40 -1.04 11.17
C ASN A 39 -6.72 -0.02 12.25
N LYS A 40 -5.84 0.13 13.23
CA LYS A 40 -6.00 1.17 14.27
C LYS A 40 -5.91 2.59 13.68
N ALA A 41 -4.99 2.82 12.73
CA ALA A 41 -4.91 4.08 12.01
C ALA A 41 -6.19 4.38 11.20
N VAL A 42 -6.75 3.37 10.51
CA VAL A 42 -8.02 3.48 9.79
C VAL A 42 -9.18 3.81 10.73
N ASP A 43 -9.23 3.20 11.93
CA ASP A 43 -10.28 3.50 12.92
C ASP A 43 -10.24 4.97 13.37
N LEU A 44 -9.05 5.50 13.57
CA LEU A 44 -8.83 6.86 14.05
C LEU A 44 -8.96 7.93 12.94
N ALA A 45 -8.83 7.55 11.69
CA ALA A 45 -8.92 8.49 10.57
C ALA A 45 -10.35 9.00 10.35
N ASN A 46 -10.50 10.31 10.11
CA ASN A 46 -11.78 10.97 9.90
C ASN A 46 -11.86 11.75 8.57
N GLY A 47 -10.83 11.65 7.73
CA GLY A 47 -10.77 12.34 6.44
C GLY A 47 -11.64 11.67 5.38
N LYS A 48 -12.16 12.47 4.43
CA LYS A 48 -12.86 12.01 3.23
C LYS A 48 -12.03 11.03 2.42
N TYR A 49 -10.73 11.32 2.27
CA TYR A 49 -9.79 10.48 1.54
C TYR A 49 -8.84 9.77 2.51
N MET A 50 -8.57 8.50 2.25
CA MET A 50 -7.55 7.72 2.94
C MET A 50 -6.35 7.46 2.05
N ALA A 51 -5.18 7.83 2.54
CA ALA A 51 -3.89 7.61 1.90
C ALA A 51 -2.93 6.95 2.88
N PHE A 52 -1.99 6.17 2.36
CA PHE A 52 -1.03 5.41 3.17
C PHE A 52 0.39 5.73 2.73
N LEU A 53 1.26 5.94 3.71
CA LEU A 53 2.68 6.14 3.50
C LEU A 53 3.45 5.20 4.41
N ASP A 54 4.22 4.29 3.81
CA ASP A 54 5.15 3.46 4.57
C ASP A 54 6.29 4.34 5.10
N SER A 55 6.75 4.09 6.32
CA SER A 55 7.69 4.98 7.03
C SER A 55 9.07 5.10 6.37
N ASP A 56 9.38 4.25 5.42
CA ASP A 56 10.62 4.28 4.63
C ASP A 56 10.45 4.87 3.23
N ASP A 57 9.21 5.18 2.82
CA ASP A 57 8.92 5.79 1.54
C ASP A 57 8.82 7.32 1.62
N VAL A 58 8.78 7.98 0.47
CA VAL A 58 8.67 9.44 0.36
C VAL A 58 7.56 9.81 -0.60
N TRP A 59 6.75 10.81 -0.24
CA TRP A 59 5.84 11.49 -1.16
C TRP A 59 6.46 12.77 -1.71
N PHE A 60 6.16 13.07 -2.96
CA PHE A 60 6.49 14.38 -3.52
C PHE A 60 5.50 15.44 -3.00
N PRO A 61 5.94 16.70 -2.87
CA PRO A 61 5.11 17.75 -2.26
C PRO A 61 3.73 17.90 -2.88
N GLU A 62 3.61 17.71 -4.20
CA GLU A 62 2.38 17.90 -4.96
C GLU A 62 1.44 16.68 -4.94
N LYS A 63 1.86 15.56 -4.34
CA LYS A 63 1.13 14.28 -4.45
C LYS A 63 -0.34 14.40 -4.08
N LEU A 64 -0.63 14.92 -2.90
CA LEU A 64 -2.02 14.98 -2.42
C LEU A 64 -2.85 15.90 -3.30
N THR A 65 -2.34 17.10 -3.62
CA THR A 65 -3.06 18.07 -4.46
C THR A 65 -3.38 17.50 -5.83
N LYS A 66 -2.39 16.92 -6.50
CA LYS A 66 -2.57 16.37 -7.86
C LYS A 66 -3.46 15.14 -7.87
N GLN A 67 -3.23 14.20 -6.95
CA GLN A 67 -3.96 12.94 -6.96
C GLN A 67 -5.41 13.10 -6.51
N ILE A 68 -5.68 13.96 -5.51
CA ILE A 68 -7.06 14.28 -5.09
C ILE A 68 -7.76 15.07 -6.18
N GLY A 69 -7.13 16.07 -6.80
CA GLY A 69 -7.68 16.77 -7.95
C GLY A 69 -8.07 15.81 -9.07
N TYR A 70 -7.19 14.87 -9.44
CA TYR A 70 -7.47 13.83 -10.42
C TYR A 70 -8.69 12.96 -10.04
N MET A 71 -8.85 12.64 -8.74
CA MET A 71 -10.02 11.91 -8.25
C MET A 71 -11.31 12.73 -8.41
N GLU A 72 -11.30 13.99 -8.00
CA GLU A 72 -12.46 14.88 -8.01
C GLU A 72 -12.91 15.24 -9.43
N GLU A 73 -11.96 15.60 -10.30
CA GLU A 73 -12.25 15.95 -11.71
C GLU A 73 -12.88 14.80 -12.50
N ASN A 74 -12.57 13.55 -12.16
CA ASN A 74 -13.02 12.37 -12.88
C ASN A 74 -14.04 11.52 -12.11
N ALA A 75 -14.47 11.95 -10.93
CA ALA A 75 -15.32 11.19 -10.01
C ALA A 75 -14.76 9.78 -9.69
N TYR A 76 -13.45 9.66 -9.51
CA TYR A 76 -12.79 8.39 -9.18
C TYR A 76 -12.73 8.18 -7.67
N THR A 77 -13.15 7.00 -7.22
CA THR A 77 -13.17 6.63 -5.80
C THR A 77 -11.92 5.93 -5.32
N PHE A 78 -11.10 5.37 -6.23
CA PHE A 78 -9.86 4.66 -5.93
C PHE A 78 -8.81 4.90 -7.00
N THR A 79 -7.67 5.47 -6.60
CA THR A 79 -6.59 5.85 -7.51
C THR A 79 -5.22 5.42 -7.00
N CYS A 80 -4.26 5.29 -7.92
CA CYS A 80 -2.83 5.15 -7.59
C CYS A 80 -1.98 5.97 -8.56
N THR A 81 -0.71 6.22 -8.19
CA THR A 81 0.25 6.92 -9.03
C THR A 81 1.41 6.03 -9.44
N SER A 82 2.12 6.38 -10.48
CA SER A 82 3.48 5.87 -10.72
C SER A 82 4.40 6.25 -9.55
N TYR A 83 5.53 5.59 -9.43
CA TYR A 83 6.51 5.86 -8.38
C TYR A 83 7.93 5.60 -8.85
N THR A 84 8.88 6.30 -8.24
CA THR A 84 10.31 6.08 -8.45
C THR A 84 10.87 5.10 -7.43
N LYS A 85 12.09 4.63 -7.66
CA LYS A 85 12.86 3.88 -6.67
C LYS A 85 14.04 4.70 -6.21
N ILE A 86 14.25 4.70 -4.88
CA ILE A 86 15.38 5.33 -4.22
C ILE A 86 16.16 4.30 -3.39
N ASP A 87 17.43 4.56 -3.12
CA ASP A 87 18.25 3.75 -2.22
C ASP A 87 18.03 4.11 -0.74
N GLU A 88 18.90 3.60 0.15
CA GLU A 88 18.83 3.87 1.60
C GLU A 88 19.10 5.34 1.93
N GLU A 89 19.93 6.01 1.16
CA GLU A 89 20.31 7.42 1.28
C GLU A 89 19.26 8.38 0.69
N GLY A 90 18.37 7.88 -0.16
CA GLY A 90 17.31 8.66 -0.82
C GLY A 90 17.65 9.03 -2.27
N GLU A 91 18.75 8.53 -2.80
CA GLU A 91 19.17 8.79 -4.17
C GLU A 91 18.35 8.00 -5.20
N TYR A 92 18.04 8.64 -6.32
CA TYR A 92 17.24 8.03 -7.38
C TYR A 92 17.99 6.89 -8.09
N LEU A 93 17.38 5.72 -8.15
CA LEU A 93 17.96 4.52 -8.77
C LEU A 93 17.73 4.41 -10.29
N GLY A 94 17.41 5.50 -10.98
CA GLY A 94 17.19 5.51 -12.44
C GLY A 94 15.97 4.68 -12.88
N ARG A 95 15.03 4.35 -11.97
CA ARG A 95 13.90 3.48 -12.26
C ARG A 95 12.57 4.04 -11.79
N THR A 96 11.68 4.28 -12.75
CA THR A 96 10.27 4.61 -12.50
C THR A 96 9.39 3.39 -12.78
N ILE A 97 8.46 3.11 -11.90
CA ILE A 97 7.47 2.05 -12.04
C ILE A 97 6.15 2.70 -12.45
N GLY A 98 5.76 2.43 -13.68
CA GLY A 98 4.50 2.89 -14.23
C GLY A 98 3.29 2.09 -13.73
N VAL A 99 2.12 2.72 -13.80
CA VAL A 99 0.83 2.12 -13.50
C VAL A 99 -0.02 2.01 -14.77
N ARG A 100 -0.97 1.08 -14.78
CA ARG A 100 -2.01 1.01 -15.82
C ARG A 100 -3.01 2.13 -15.61
N LYS A 101 -3.61 2.64 -16.68
CA LYS A 101 -4.69 3.64 -16.59
C LYS A 101 -5.88 3.15 -15.79
N GLN A 102 -6.22 1.87 -15.92
CA GLN A 102 -7.30 1.20 -15.21
C GLN A 102 -6.88 -0.20 -14.82
N SER A 103 -7.33 -0.67 -13.66
CA SER A 103 -7.09 -2.02 -13.17
C SER A 103 -8.31 -2.49 -12.38
N ASP A 104 -8.91 -3.59 -12.81
CA ASP A 104 -9.99 -4.24 -12.09
C ASP A 104 -9.45 -5.17 -10.99
N TYR A 105 -10.36 -5.89 -10.32
CA TYR A 105 -10.01 -6.88 -9.32
C TYR A 105 -9.05 -7.97 -9.85
N ASN A 106 -9.25 -8.46 -11.08
CA ASN A 106 -8.39 -9.50 -11.65
C ASN A 106 -7.00 -8.97 -12.02
N ASP A 107 -6.89 -7.70 -12.37
CA ASP A 107 -5.60 -7.04 -12.60
C ASP A 107 -4.83 -6.88 -11.28
N ILE A 108 -5.51 -6.48 -10.20
CA ILE A 108 -4.89 -6.35 -8.88
C ILE A 108 -4.49 -7.72 -8.32
N LEU A 109 -5.24 -8.80 -8.57
CA LEU A 109 -4.82 -10.17 -8.27
C LEU A 109 -3.47 -10.54 -8.89
N LYS A 110 -3.11 -9.94 -10.01
CA LYS A 110 -1.83 -10.17 -10.72
C LYS A 110 -0.74 -9.20 -10.30
N LYS A 111 -1.09 -7.95 -9.97
CA LYS A 111 -0.14 -6.90 -9.65
C LYS A 111 -0.71 -5.96 -8.57
N ASN A 112 -0.18 -6.08 -7.34
CA ASN A 112 -0.48 -5.18 -6.25
C ASN A 112 -0.05 -3.72 -6.58
N PRO A 113 -0.90 -2.70 -6.39
CA PRO A 113 -0.46 -1.31 -6.41
C PRO A 113 0.51 -1.06 -5.24
N GLY A 114 1.43 -0.11 -5.37
CA GLY A 114 2.33 0.26 -4.28
C GLY A 114 1.57 0.94 -3.15
N ASN A 115 1.76 0.49 -1.90
CA ASN A 115 1.02 1.00 -0.73
C ASN A 115 1.08 2.53 -0.63
N SER A 116 2.25 3.11 -0.76
CA SER A 116 2.48 4.56 -0.66
C SER A 116 1.98 5.37 -1.88
N THR A 117 1.38 4.72 -2.88
CA THR A 117 0.87 5.38 -4.10
C THR A 117 -0.63 5.57 -4.12
N VAL A 118 -1.36 4.83 -3.30
CA VAL A 118 -2.83 4.74 -3.36
C VAL A 118 -3.54 5.79 -2.53
N ILE A 119 -4.70 6.24 -3.03
CA ILE A 119 -5.70 7.02 -2.29
C ILE A 119 -7.09 6.45 -2.62
N TYR A 120 -7.95 6.32 -1.62
CA TYR A 120 -9.35 6.00 -1.84
C TYR A 120 -10.30 6.94 -1.09
N ASN A 121 -11.51 7.13 -1.62
CA ASN A 121 -12.55 7.92 -1.01
C ASN A 121 -13.27 7.09 0.08
N ALA A 122 -13.02 7.41 1.34
CA ALA A 122 -13.56 6.68 2.47
C ALA A 122 -15.02 7.04 2.79
N GLU A 123 -15.53 8.18 2.32
CA GLU A 123 -16.95 8.50 2.45
C GLU A 123 -17.81 7.59 1.59
N GLU A 124 -17.35 7.22 0.39
CA GLU A 124 -18.08 6.34 -0.52
C GLU A 124 -17.81 4.86 -0.28
N ILE A 125 -16.54 4.48 -0.05
CA ILE A 125 -16.11 3.08 0.09
C ILE A 125 -16.27 2.58 1.53
N GLY A 126 -16.23 3.49 2.50
CA GLY A 126 -16.17 3.19 3.93
C GLY A 126 -14.74 2.88 4.39
N LYS A 127 -14.56 2.75 5.69
CA LYS A 127 -13.29 2.32 6.30
C LYS A 127 -13.04 0.85 6.02
N VAL A 128 -11.99 0.52 5.26
CA VAL A 128 -11.63 -0.84 4.90
C VAL A 128 -10.57 -1.36 5.85
N LYS A 129 -10.89 -2.45 6.56
CA LYS A 129 -9.95 -3.14 7.45
C LYS A 129 -9.36 -4.37 6.78
N ILE A 130 -8.18 -4.74 7.21
CA ILE A 130 -7.44 -5.90 6.76
C ILE A 130 -7.52 -7.03 7.79
N PRO A 131 -7.67 -8.29 7.38
CA PRO A 131 -7.50 -9.42 8.30
C PRO A 131 -6.07 -9.46 8.84
N ASN A 132 -5.89 -10.04 10.03
CA ASN A 132 -4.55 -10.14 10.64
C ASN A 132 -3.68 -11.12 9.88
N ILE A 133 -3.06 -10.63 8.81
CA ILE A 133 -2.07 -11.34 8.00
C ILE A 133 -0.72 -10.63 8.09
N ARG A 134 0.32 -11.37 8.42
CA ARG A 134 1.65 -10.81 8.71
C ARG A 134 2.33 -10.17 7.49
N LYS A 135 2.12 -10.75 6.29
CA LYS A 135 2.66 -10.22 5.02
C LYS A 135 1.52 -10.09 4.01
N ARG A 136 1.67 -9.22 3.01
CA ARG A 136 0.63 -8.94 2.00
C ARG A 136 -0.64 -8.31 2.58
N ASN A 137 -0.56 -7.71 3.76
CA ASN A 137 -1.69 -7.03 4.38
C ASN A 137 -2.19 -5.84 3.54
N ASP A 138 -1.30 -5.04 2.99
CA ASP A 138 -1.59 -3.99 2.02
C ASP A 138 -2.31 -4.54 0.77
N TYR A 139 -1.82 -5.63 0.23
CA TYR A 139 -2.41 -6.28 -0.94
C TYR A 139 -3.85 -6.74 -0.69
N VAL A 140 -4.13 -7.38 0.45
CA VAL A 140 -5.49 -7.77 0.85
C VAL A 140 -6.40 -6.55 1.00
N MET A 141 -5.87 -5.46 1.55
CA MET A 141 -6.61 -4.21 1.67
C MET A 141 -7.04 -3.68 0.29
N TRP A 142 -6.12 -3.64 -0.69
CA TRP A 142 -6.44 -3.13 -2.03
C TRP A 142 -7.38 -4.03 -2.81
N LEU A 143 -7.33 -5.35 -2.60
CA LEU A 143 -8.35 -6.27 -3.14
C LEU A 143 -9.74 -5.96 -2.54
N SER A 144 -9.81 -5.66 -1.25
CA SER A 144 -11.07 -5.30 -0.60
C SER A 144 -11.59 -3.93 -1.05
N VAL A 145 -10.70 -2.96 -1.26
CA VAL A 145 -11.07 -1.63 -1.77
C VAL A 145 -11.57 -1.70 -3.20
N VAL A 146 -10.88 -2.42 -4.11
CA VAL A 146 -11.30 -2.51 -5.51
C VAL A 146 -12.63 -3.26 -5.70
N LYS A 147 -12.94 -4.23 -4.84
CA LYS A 147 -14.25 -4.91 -4.85
C LYS A 147 -15.41 -3.94 -4.58
N LYS A 148 -15.18 -2.90 -3.78
CA LYS A 148 -16.17 -1.86 -3.47
C LYS A 148 -16.17 -0.73 -4.50
N ALA A 149 -14.97 -0.30 -4.92
CA ALA A 149 -14.78 0.79 -5.89
C ALA A 149 -15.07 0.38 -7.34
N GLY A 150 -15.05 -0.92 -7.65
CA GLY A 150 -15.15 -1.46 -9.01
C GLY A 150 -13.86 -1.37 -9.81
N MET A 151 -13.13 -0.24 -9.73
CA MET A 151 -11.96 0.04 -10.54
C MET A 151 -10.91 0.83 -9.75
N LEU A 152 -9.62 0.54 -10.00
CA LEU A 152 -8.48 1.37 -9.63
C LEU A 152 -8.02 2.16 -10.86
N TYR A 153 -7.95 3.49 -10.72
CA TYR A 153 -7.50 4.38 -11.79
C TYR A 153 -6.07 4.84 -11.55
N GLY A 154 -5.22 4.67 -12.54
CA GLY A 154 -3.80 4.99 -12.46
C GLY A 154 -3.47 6.34 -13.08
N MET A 155 -2.80 7.19 -12.29
CA MET A 155 -2.17 8.42 -12.73
C MET A 155 -0.71 8.13 -13.12
N GLY A 156 -0.34 8.41 -14.37
CA GLY A 156 0.97 8.06 -14.91
C GLY A 156 2.14 8.85 -14.33
N GLU A 157 1.87 9.98 -13.66
CA GLU A 157 2.90 10.81 -13.04
C GLU A 157 3.46 10.13 -11.77
N PRO A 158 4.80 10.08 -11.57
CA PRO A 158 5.40 9.58 -10.34
C PRO A 158 5.29 10.63 -9.23
N LEU A 159 4.50 10.32 -8.19
CA LEU A 159 4.27 11.21 -7.05
C LEU A 159 4.72 10.60 -5.72
N ALA A 160 5.41 9.47 -5.75
CA ALA A 160 6.01 8.82 -4.59
C ALA A 160 7.34 8.17 -4.96
N SER A 161 8.19 7.95 -3.97
CA SER A 161 9.42 7.17 -4.09
C SER A 161 9.40 6.01 -3.12
N HIS A 162 9.65 4.81 -3.63
CA HIS A 162 9.76 3.58 -2.84
C HIS A 162 11.22 3.29 -2.53
N ARG A 163 11.54 3.19 -1.23
CA ARG A 163 12.91 2.94 -0.77
C ARG A 163 13.28 1.48 -0.83
N ILE A 164 14.45 1.19 -1.39
CA ILE A 164 15.03 -0.16 -1.44
C ILE A 164 16.03 -0.32 -0.31
N ARG A 165 15.73 -1.20 0.66
CA ARG A 165 16.60 -1.48 1.81
C ARG A 165 17.14 -2.90 1.78
N LYS A 166 18.39 -3.09 2.29
CA LYS A 166 19.05 -4.40 2.37
C LYS A 166 18.30 -5.38 3.28
N GLY A 167 17.62 -4.91 4.32
CA GLY A 167 16.86 -5.69 5.31
C GLY A 167 15.37 -5.85 5.05
N SER A 168 14.83 -5.45 3.90
CA SER A 168 13.40 -5.46 3.61
C SER A 168 12.73 -6.82 3.84
N LEU A 169 11.57 -6.83 4.50
CA LEU A 169 10.73 -8.02 4.76
C LEU A 169 10.31 -8.78 3.50
N SER A 170 10.28 -8.09 2.35
CA SER A 170 9.91 -8.65 1.04
C SER A 170 11.08 -9.30 0.28
N LYS A 171 12.33 -9.23 0.80
CA LYS A 171 13.53 -9.71 0.10
C LYS A 171 13.54 -11.23 -0.09
N LYS A 172 13.05 -12.02 0.87
CA LYS A 172 12.96 -13.49 0.76
C LYS A 172 11.71 -13.89 -0.01
N LYS A 173 11.78 -13.86 -1.34
CA LYS A 173 10.66 -14.13 -2.25
C LYS A 173 10.01 -15.51 -2.06
N ALA A 174 10.80 -16.56 -1.79
CA ALA A 174 10.29 -17.91 -1.56
C ALA A 174 9.23 -17.94 -0.45
N ASN A 175 9.44 -17.19 0.64
CA ASN A 175 8.48 -17.14 1.75
C ASN A 175 7.16 -16.43 1.37
N LEU A 176 7.11 -15.71 0.24
CA LEU A 176 5.90 -15.01 -0.19
C LEU A 176 4.92 -15.91 -0.94
N VAL A 177 5.39 -17.03 -1.48
CA VAL A 177 4.52 -18.01 -2.19
C VAL A 177 3.38 -18.50 -1.29
N GLY A 178 3.70 -18.92 -0.06
CA GLY A 178 2.69 -19.36 0.91
C GLY A 178 1.71 -18.25 1.30
N TYR A 179 2.17 -17.00 1.38
CA TYR A 179 1.27 -15.86 1.65
C TYR A 179 0.36 -15.55 0.46
N HIS A 180 0.84 -15.67 -0.79
CA HIS A 180 -0.03 -15.54 -1.97
C HIS A 180 -1.08 -16.64 -2.00
N TRP A 181 -0.66 -17.89 -1.73
CA TRP A 181 -1.59 -19.01 -1.62
C TRP A 181 -2.67 -18.75 -0.58
N LYS A 182 -2.26 -18.32 0.63
CA LYS A 182 -3.18 -17.97 1.70
C LYS A 182 -4.17 -16.86 1.30
N VAL A 183 -3.69 -15.82 0.65
CA VAL A 183 -4.56 -14.74 0.15
C VAL A 183 -5.58 -15.29 -0.83
N TYR A 184 -5.16 -16.06 -1.83
CA TYR A 184 -6.06 -16.53 -2.87
C TYR A 184 -7.06 -17.58 -2.37
N ARG A 185 -6.61 -18.53 -1.52
CA ARG A 185 -7.45 -19.65 -1.07
C ARG A 185 -8.27 -19.37 0.18
N GLU A 186 -7.69 -18.68 1.16
CA GLU A 186 -8.32 -18.54 2.47
C GLU A 186 -9.02 -17.18 2.63
N ILE A 187 -8.51 -16.11 1.98
CA ILE A 187 -9.06 -14.77 2.14
C ILE A 187 -10.00 -14.42 0.98
N GLU A 188 -9.58 -14.72 -0.25
CA GLU A 188 -10.34 -14.40 -1.47
C GLU A 188 -11.24 -15.55 -1.93
N ASP A 189 -11.14 -16.72 -1.30
CA ASP A 189 -11.91 -17.94 -1.60
C ASP A 189 -11.93 -18.33 -3.09
N LEU A 190 -10.81 -18.13 -3.77
CA LEU A 190 -10.68 -18.49 -5.18
C LEU A 190 -10.57 -20.02 -5.34
N SER A 191 -11.05 -20.55 -6.46
CA SER A 191 -10.89 -21.97 -6.80
C SER A 191 -9.42 -22.41 -6.79
N PHE A 192 -9.17 -23.71 -6.56
CA PHE A 192 -7.81 -24.27 -6.56
C PHE A 192 -7.07 -23.95 -7.88
N LEU A 193 -7.74 -24.13 -9.02
CA LEU A 193 -7.14 -23.88 -10.34
C LEU A 193 -6.76 -22.39 -10.52
N LYS A 194 -7.65 -21.46 -10.16
CA LYS A 194 -7.38 -20.02 -10.27
C LYS A 194 -6.24 -19.61 -9.32
N SER A 195 -6.23 -20.15 -8.11
CA SER A 195 -5.16 -19.86 -7.12
C SER A 195 -3.80 -20.39 -7.59
N SER A 196 -3.75 -21.61 -8.12
CA SER A 196 -2.53 -22.21 -8.69
C SER A 196 -2.01 -21.40 -9.87
N TYR A 197 -2.90 -21.01 -10.79
CA TYR A 197 -2.55 -20.13 -11.91
C TYR A 197 -1.94 -18.81 -11.45
N LEU A 198 -2.56 -18.13 -10.47
CA LEU A 198 -2.09 -16.83 -9.98
C LEU A 198 -0.76 -16.94 -9.24
N VAL A 199 -0.55 -17.99 -8.46
CA VAL A 199 0.74 -18.25 -7.79
C VAL A 199 1.83 -18.53 -8.83
N LEU A 200 1.56 -19.37 -9.81
CA LEU A 200 2.51 -19.66 -10.89
C LEU A 200 2.84 -18.38 -11.69
N TYR A 201 1.82 -17.62 -12.07
CA TYR A 201 2.00 -16.33 -12.74
C TYR A 201 2.90 -15.39 -11.93
N TRP A 202 2.64 -15.26 -10.62
CA TRP A 202 3.46 -14.42 -9.74
C TRP A 202 4.93 -14.91 -9.68
N ILE A 203 5.16 -16.23 -9.60
CA ILE A 203 6.49 -16.82 -9.61
C ILE A 203 7.20 -16.47 -10.92
N LEU A 204 6.57 -16.69 -12.06
CA LEU A 204 7.14 -16.42 -13.38
C LEU A 204 7.52 -14.94 -13.53
N VAL A 205 6.60 -14.02 -13.22
CA VAL A 205 6.87 -12.57 -13.31
C VAL A 205 7.95 -12.12 -12.33
N THR A 206 7.99 -12.71 -11.13
CA THR A 206 8.90 -12.26 -10.06
C THR A 206 10.30 -12.85 -10.19
N VAL A 207 10.41 -14.13 -10.55
CA VAL A 207 11.68 -14.86 -10.66
C VAL A 207 12.33 -14.62 -12.02
N PHE A 208 11.57 -14.78 -13.10
CA PHE A 208 12.09 -14.66 -14.46
C PHE A 208 12.02 -13.24 -15.02
N LYS A 209 11.48 -12.28 -14.25
CA LYS A 209 11.33 -10.88 -14.67
C LYS A 209 10.63 -10.74 -16.05
N LEU A 210 9.77 -11.69 -16.37
CA LEU A 210 8.96 -11.65 -17.59
C LEU A 210 7.94 -10.50 -17.44
N ARG A 211 8.24 -9.38 -18.08
CA ARG A 211 7.37 -8.19 -18.15
C ARG A 211 7.04 -7.88 -19.59
#